data_ab6f4c1e583e69ce8d49f423f2a61526
#
_entry.id   ab6f4c1e583e69ce8d49f423f2a61526
#
_cell.length_a   1.000
_cell.length_b   1.000
_cell.length_c   1.000
_cell.angle_alpha   90.00
_cell.angle_beta   90.00
_cell.angle_gamma   90.00
#
_symmetry.space_group_name_H-M   'P 1'
#
loop_
_entity.id
_entity.type
_entity.pdbx_description
1 polymer ?
#
loop_
_entity_poly.entity_id
_entity_poly.type
_entity_poly.pdbx_seq_one_letter_code
_entity_poly.pdbx_strand_id
1 'polypeptide(L)'
;IATEAGLPFLTMAASEFNEIFVGVGASRVRQLFKKAQRLAYGFGGCIVFIDELDAMGQRRTFNQFGSGEGNTTQNQLLVAMDGLSDKAENIIVIGATNASEDILDPALLRPGRFDRKVYIKKPNLEGREALFRFYLSKIKYEAALDCKRLARKAIDKSPADIENIVKESALIATRNKKDVVGLRDISEAIERIE
;
A
#
# COMPACT_ATOMS: atom_id res chain seq x y z
N ILE A 1 7.50 -8.25 -1.18
CA ILE A 1 7.90 -8.59 0.20
C ILE A 1 7.55 -10.05 0.50
N ALA A 2 6.28 -10.45 0.46
CA ALA A 2 5.84 -11.80 0.81
C ALA A 2 6.59 -12.90 0.02
N THR A 3 6.66 -12.76 -1.29
CA THR A 3 7.34 -13.72 -2.19
C THR A 3 8.83 -13.85 -1.89
N GLU A 4 9.51 -12.74 -1.58
CA GLU A 4 10.95 -12.75 -1.27
C GLU A 4 11.23 -13.27 0.14
N ALA A 5 10.33 -12.98 1.10
CA ALA A 5 10.48 -13.45 2.47
C ALA A 5 10.16 -14.94 2.64
N GLY A 6 9.37 -15.52 1.73
CA GLY A 6 8.92 -16.91 1.84
C GLY A 6 8.06 -17.20 3.07
N LEU A 7 7.47 -16.17 3.67
CA LEU A 7 6.65 -16.26 4.87
C LEU A 7 5.16 -16.07 4.57
N PRO A 8 4.26 -16.64 5.38
CA PRO A 8 2.85 -16.30 5.35
C PRO A 8 2.63 -14.80 5.44
N PHE A 9 1.69 -14.31 4.63
CA PHE A 9 1.38 -12.89 4.53
C PHE A 9 -0.13 -12.68 4.75
N LEU A 10 -0.46 -11.91 5.77
CA LEU A 10 -1.83 -11.49 6.07
C LEU A 10 -1.97 -10.02 5.70
N THR A 11 -3.02 -9.66 4.99
CA THR A 11 -3.31 -8.26 4.65
C THR A 11 -4.69 -7.88 5.15
N MET A 12 -4.85 -6.63 5.58
CA MET A 12 -6.11 -6.04 5.98
C MET A 12 -6.04 -4.52 5.78
N ALA A 13 -7.13 -3.91 5.32
CA ALA A 13 -7.23 -2.46 5.31
C ALA A 13 -7.67 -1.95 6.69
N ALA A 14 -7.10 -0.84 7.18
CA ALA A 14 -7.47 -0.27 8.47
C ALA A 14 -8.95 0.17 8.50
N SER A 15 -9.51 0.53 7.35
CA SER A 15 -10.94 0.82 7.17
C SER A 15 -11.84 -0.37 7.51
N GLU A 16 -11.37 -1.62 7.34
CA GLU A 16 -12.13 -2.83 7.68
C GLU A 16 -12.36 -3.00 9.19
N PHE A 17 -11.61 -2.26 10.00
CA PHE A 17 -11.83 -2.24 11.45
C PHE A 17 -12.90 -1.23 11.88
N ASN A 18 -13.27 -0.28 11.00
CA ASN A 18 -14.26 0.74 11.27
C ASN A 18 -15.65 0.19 10.90
N GLU A 19 -16.36 -0.41 11.85
CA GLU A 19 -17.73 -0.87 11.66
C GLU A 19 -18.71 -0.12 12.56
N ILE A 20 -19.99 -0.13 12.17
CA ILE A 20 -21.08 0.57 12.86
C ILE A 20 -21.35 -0.02 14.26
N PHE A 21 -20.93 -1.26 14.53
CA PHE A 21 -21.19 -1.94 15.80
C PHE A 21 -19.99 -1.91 16.75
N VAL A 22 -20.23 -1.45 17.97
CA VAL A 22 -19.23 -1.32 19.04
C VAL A 22 -18.50 -2.64 19.28
N GLY A 23 -17.16 -2.61 19.25
CA GLY A 23 -16.31 -3.74 19.61
C GLY A 23 -16.02 -4.75 18.50
N VAL A 24 -16.65 -4.64 17.33
CA VAL A 24 -16.37 -5.54 16.17
C VAL A 24 -14.94 -5.30 15.65
N GLY A 25 -14.53 -4.04 15.50
CA GLY A 25 -13.18 -3.70 15.06
C GLY A 25 -12.10 -4.26 15.97
N ALA A 26 -12.25 -4.08 17.31
CA ALA A 26 -11.34 -4.66 18.28
C ALA A 26 -11.29 -6.19 18.23
N SER A 27 -12.41 -6.85 17.95
CA SER A 27 -12.47 -8.30 17.77
C SER A 27 -11.71 -8.75 16.53
N ARG A 28 -11.83 -8.01 15.41
CA ARG A 28 -11.09 -8.30 14.16
C ARG A 28 -9.58 -8.15 14.34
N VAL A 29 -9.13 -7.11 15.04
CA VAL A 29 -7.71 -6.97 15.40
C VAL A 29 -7.22 -8.20 16.15
N ARG A 30 -7.93 -8.62 17.19
CA ARG A 30 -7.56 -9.84 17.95
C ARG A 30 -7.53 -11.10 17.08
N GLN A 31 -8.48 -11.26 16.18
CA GLN A 31 -8.54 -12.41 15.27
C GLN A 31 -7.37 -12.40 14.28
N LEU A 32 -7.03 -11.24 13.71
CA LEU A 32 -5.89 -11.06 12.81
C LEU A 32 -4.59 -11.51 13.49
N PHE A 33 -4.31 -10.98 14.68
CA PHE A 33 -3.08 -11.32 15.41
C PHE A 33 -3.05 -12.77 15.90
N LYS A 34 -4.18 -13.34 16.34
CA LYS A 34 -4.26 -14.77 16.63
C LYS A 34 -3.98 -15.66 15.41
N LYS A 35 -4.45 -15.26 14.23
CA LYS A 35 -4.15 -15.96 12.98
C LYS A 35 -2.67 -15.82 12.63
N ALA A 36 -2.07 -14.64 12.78
CA ALA A 36 -0.65 -14.41 12.57
C ALA A 36 0.22 -15.29 13.49
N GLN A 37 -0.13 -15.38 14.76
CA GLN A 37 0.56 -16.23 15.75
C GLN A 37 0.54 -17.71 15.35
N ARG A 38 -0.62 -18.22 14.94
CA ARG A 38 -0.73 -19.63 14.48
C ARG A 38 0.14 -19.88 13.24
N LEU A 39 0.16 -18.95 12.29
CA LEU A 39 0.99 -19.06 11.10
C LEU A 39 2.47 -18.94 11.44
N ALA A 40 2.85 -18.01 12.30
CA ALA A 40 4.23 -17.85 12.74
C ALA A 40 4.75 -19.11 13.44
N TYR A 41 3.93 -19.75 14.28
CA TYR A 41 4.28 -21.00 14.92
C TYR A 41 4.51 -22.15 13.90
N GLY A 42 3.65 -22.24 12.88
CA GLY A 42 3.73 -23.33 11.89
C GLY A 42 4.81 -23.13 10.83
N PHE A 43 5.12 -21.88 10.47
CA PHE A 43 6.02 -21.54 9.36
C PHE A 43 7.31 -20.79 9.78
N GLY A 44 7.52 -20.62 11.07
CA GLY A 44 8.69 -19.92 11.60
C GLY A 44 8.62 -18.39 11.55
N GLY A 45 7.54 -17.81 11.04
CA GLY A 45 7.29 -16.37 10.99
C GLY A 45 6.02 -16.03 10.22
N CYS A 46 5.55 -14.79 10.35
CA CYS A 46 4.39 -14.26 9.62
C CYS A 46 4.53 -12.76 9.39
N ILE A 47 4.08 -12.26 8.26
CA ILE A 47 4.01 -10.83 7.97
C ILE A 47 2.55 -10.41 8.03
N VAL A 48 2.26 -9.37 8.80
CA VAL A 48 0.96 -8.70 8.89
C VAL A 48 1.09 -7.34 8.21
N PHE A 49 0.32 -7.11 7.17
CA PHE A 49 0.28 -5.85 6.43
C PHE A 49 -1.05 -5.15 6.70
N ILE A 50 -1.00 -3.93 7.20
CA ILE A 50 -2.16 -3.09 7.46
C ILE A 50 -2.09 -1.89 6.51
N ASP A 51 -3.01 -1.82 5.56
CA ASP A 51 -3.10 -0.71 4.63
C ASP A 51 -3.99 0.42 5.17
N GLU A 52 -3.83 1.63 4.63
CA GLU A 52 -4.60 2.81 5.02
C GLU A 52 -4.59 3.07 6.54
N LEU A 53 -3.42 2.95 7.17
CA LEU A 53 -3.28 3.05 8.62
C LEU A 53 -3.87 4.33 9.22
N ASP A 54 -3.91 5.41 8.44
CA ASP A 54 -4.52 6.68 8.79
C ASP A 54 -6.05 6.61 8.99
N ALA A 55 -6.74 5.64 8.39
CA ALA A 55 -8.17 5.43 8.63
C ALA A 55 -8.48 5.09 10.10
N MET A 56 -7.51 4.51 10.81
CA MET A 56 -7.64 4.11 12.21
C MET A 56 -6.75 4.93 13.15
N GLY A 57 -5.66 5.48 12.65
CA GLY A 57 -4.55 6.03 13.42
C GLY A 57 -4.50 7.54 13.53
N GLN A 58 -5.59 8.28 13.32
CA GLN A 58 -5.59 9.73 13.42
C GLN A 58 -5.38 10.23 14.86
N ARG A 59 -4.73 11.38 15.00
CA ARG A 59 -4.57 12.07 16.29
C ARG A 59 -5.92 12.29 16.94
N ARG A 60 -5.99 12.01 18.24
CA ARG A 60 -7.18 12.25 19.06
C ARG A 60 -7.40 13.76 19.19
N THR A 61 -8.38 14.30 18.49
CA THR A 61 -8.84 15.67 18.72
C THR A 61 -9.88 15.66 19.83
N PHE A 62 -9.68 16.50 20.85
CA PHE A 62 -10.53 16.58 22.06
C PHE A 62 -11.99 16.98 21.80
N ASN A 63 -12.37 17.32 20.57
CA ASN A 63 -13.64 17.95 20.21
C ASN A 63 -14.62 17.08 19.42
N GLN A 64 -14.42 15.77 19.29
CA GLN A 64 -15.44 14.92 18.64
C GLN A 64 -16.24 14.14 19.70
N PHE A 65 -17.37 14.72 20.10
CA PHE A 65 -18.49 14.00 20.69
C PHE A 65 -18.94 12.92 19.69
N GLY A 66 -18.54 11.65 19.91
CA GLY A 66 -19.06 10.53 19.14
C GLY A 66 -18.07 9.41 18.76
N SER A 67 -16.75 9.54 18.94
CA SER A 67 -15.79 8.58 18.44
C SER A 67 -15.18 7.62 19.50
N GLY A 68 -16.00 7.10 20.39
CA GLY A 68 -15.55 6.09 21.38
C GLY A 68 -15.02 4.79 20.74
N GLU A 69 -15.45 4.48 19.52
CA GLU A 69 -15.15 3.22 18.84
C GLU A 69 -13.78 3.20 18.15
N GLY A 70 -13.41 4.25 17.44
CA GLY A 70 -12.10 4.34 16.77
C GLY A 70 -10.97 4.26 17.80
N ASN A 71 -11.14 4.86 18.97
CA ASN A 71 -10.21 4.76 20.10
C ASN A 71 -10.08 3.33 20.64
N THR A 72 -11.17 2.57 20.68
CA THR A 72 -11.17 1.18 21.18
C THR A 72 -10.41 0.25 20.24
N THR A 73 -10.61 0.38 18.95
CA THR A 73 -9.94 -0.44 17.93
C THR A 73 -8.45 -0.11 17.84
N GLN A 74 -8.09 1.17 17.84
CA GLN A 74 -6.70 1.62 17.88
C GLN A 74 -5.99 1.13 19.15
N ASN A 75 -6.61 1.27 20.32
CA ASN A 75 -6.05 0.75 21.57
C ASN A 75 -5.84 -0.76 21.50
N GLN A 76 -6.76 -1.51 20.89
CA GLN A 76 -6.62 -2.95 20.72
C GLN A 76 -5.46 -3.30 19.79
N LEU A 77 -5.21 -2.51 18.72
CA LEU A 77 -4.03 -2.68 17.86
C LEU A 77 -2.74 -2.46 18.67
N LEU A 78 -2.67 -1.37 19.45
CA LEU A 78 -1.51 -1.07 20.29
C LEU A 78 -1.23 -2.22 21.27
N VAL A 79 -2.27 -2.71 21.95
CA VAL A 79 -2.15 -3.86 22.89
C VAL A 79 -1.70 -5.12 22.17
N ALA A 80 -2.22 -5.37 20.98
CA ALA A 80 -1.82 -6.55 20.19
C ALA A 80 -0.35 -6.47 19.76
N MET A 81 0.14 -5.29 19.35
CA MET A 81 1.54 -5.07 19.00
C MET A 81 2.47 -5.20 20.20
N ASP A 82 2.12 -4.59 21.34
CA ASP A 82 2.89 -4.70 22.57
C ASP A 82 3.02 -6.17 23.01
N GLY A 83 1.94 -6.96 22.88
CA GLY A 83 1.95 -8.38 23.18
C GLY A 83 2.79 -9.26 22.26
N LEU A 84 3.27 -8.76 21.11
CA LEU A 84 4.22 -9.46 20.25
C LEU A 84 5.65 -9.35 20.79
N SER A 85 5.99 -8.26 21.45
CA SER A 85 7.32 -8.02 22.01
C SER A 85 7.67 -8.99 23.13
N ASP A 86 6.68 -9.48 23.86
CA ASP A 86 6.85 -10.37 25.01
C ASP A 86 6.94 -11.86 24.62
N LYS A 87 6.63 -12.19 23.39
CA LYS A 87 6.63 -13.56 22.90
C LYS A 87 7.70 -13.73 21.82
N ALA A 88 8.40 -14.85 21.85
CA ALA A 88 9.39 -15.22 20.82
C ALA A 88 8.73 -15.57 19.46
N GLU A 89 7.70 -14.83 19.08
CA GLU A 89 6.97 -15.02 17.84
C GLU A 89 7.56 -14.12 16.75
N ASN A 90 8.04 -14.70 15.66
CA ASN A 90 8.60 -13.98 14.53
C ASN A 90 7.47 -13.35 13.67
N ILE A 91 6.80 -12.33 14.20
CA ILE A 91 5.74 -11.60 13.49
C ILE A 91 6.26 -10.19 13.16
N ILE A 92 6.22 -9.85 11.88
CA ILE A 92 6.57 -8.51 11.39
C ILE A 92 5.26 -7.80 11.01
N VAL A 93 5.03 -6.64 11.62
CA VAL A 93 3.89 -5.80 11.30
C VAL A 93 4.34 -4.65 10.41
N ILE A 94 3.70 -4.49 9.26
CA ILE A 94 3.97 -3.43 8.29
C ILE A 94 2.69 -2.60 8.14
N GLY A 95 2.76 -1.31 8.43
CA GLY A 95 1.69 -0.36 8.16
C GLY A 95 2.00 0.48 6.93
N ALA A 96 1.00 0.71 6.08
CA ALA A 96 1.09 1.66 4.98
C ALA A 96 0.09 2.80 5.18
N THR A 97 0.51 4.02 4.83
CA THR A 97 -0.33 5.21 4.93
C THR A 97 0.09 6.26 3.91
N ASN A 98 -0.86 7.06 3.45
CA ASN A 98 -0.63 8.27 2.67
C ASN A 98 -0.60 9.54 3.53
N ALA A 99 -0.90 9.42 4.83
CA ALA A 99 -0.89 10.53 5.76
C ALA A 99 0.54 10.90 6.18
N SER A 100 0.76 12.18 6.45
CA SER A 100 1.99 12.65 7.08
C SER A 100 2.05 12.22 8.56
N GLU A 101 3.26 12.11 9.12
CA GLU A 101 3.45 11.62 10.50
C GLU A 101 2.74 12.46 11.56
N ASP A 102 2.56 13.76 11.32
CA ASP A 102 1.87 14.67 12.22
C ASP A 102 0.37 14.39 12.34
N ILE A 103 -0.22 13.68 11.38
CA ILE A 103 -1.63 13.25 11.41
C ILE A 103 -1.81 11.97 12.22
N LEU A 104 -0.80 11.08 12.21
CA LEU A 104 -0.86 9.82 12.92
C LEU A 104 -0.73 10.01 14.44
N ASP A 105 -1.40 9.15 15.22
CA ASP A 105 -1.25 9.12 16.66
C ASP A 105 0.21 8.76 17.02
N PRO A 106 0.89 9.60 17.80
CA PRO A 106 2.26 9.32 18.23
C PRO A 106 2.43 7.99 18.96
N ALA A 107 1.36 7.45 19.54
CA ALA A 107 1.39 6.14 20.19
C ALA A 107 1.70 5.00 19.23
N LEU A 108 1.31 5.10 17.95
CA LEU A 108 1.63 4.11 16.92
C LEU A 108 3.12 4.11 16.55
N LEU A 109 3.78 5.25 16.65
CA LEU A 109 5.14 5.48 16.18
C LEU A 109 6.21 5.26 17.28
N ARG A 110 5.80 4.79 18.46
CA ARG A 110 6.72 4.51 19.58
C ARG A 110 7.58 3.27 19.32
N PRO A 111 8.79 3.19 19.91
CA PRO A 111 9.62 1.99 19.88
C PRO A 111 8.85 0.73 20.28
N GLY A 112 9.08 -0.38 19.57
CA GLY A 112 8.36 -1.63 19.75
C GLY A 112 7.04 -1.73 18.97
N ARG A 113 6.66 -0.66 18.21
CA ARG A 113 5.48 -0.62 17.35
C ARG A 113 5.93 -0.31 15.91
N PHE A 114 5.41 0.74 15.28
CA PHE A 114 5.91 1.19 13.97
C PHE A 114 7.14 2.09 14.14
N ASP A 115 8.23 1.53 14.61
CA ASP A 115 9.46 2.24 14.92
C ASP A 115 10.39 2.46 13.72
N ARG A 116 10.21 1.67 12.65
CA ARG A 116 10.95 1.82 11.39
C ARG A 116 10.08 2.45 10.33
N LYS A 117 10.55 3.54 9.76
CA LYS A 117 9.83 4.33 8.76
C LYS A 117 10.54 4.28 7.43
N VAL A 118 9.81 3.98 6.38
CA VAL A 118 10.29 3.95 5.00
C VAL A 118 9.44 4.90 4.17
N TYR A 119 10.06 5.97 3.68
CA TYR A 119 9.39 6.95 2.82
C TYR A 119 9.51 6.52 1.36
N ILE A 120 8.38 6.19 0.75
CA ILE A 120 8.30 5.87 -0.66
C ILE A 120 8.01 7.15 -1.43
N LYS A 121 9.01 7.66 -2.15
CA LYS A 121 8.88 8.85 -3.01
C LYS A 121 8.43 8.45 -4.41
N LYS A 122 7.94 9.46 -5.17
CA LYS A 122 7.72 9.30 -6.61
C LYS A 122 9.02 8.85 -7.29
N PRO A 123 8.94 7.99 -8.34
CA PRO A 123 10.11 7.45 -9.00
C PRO A 123 10.91 8.55 -9.72
N ASN A 124 12.24 8.45 -9.66
CA ASN A 124 13.15 9.25 -10.47
C ASN A 124 13.06 8.84 -11.95
N LEU A 125 13.85 9.49 -12.82
CA LEU A 125 13.83 9.20 -14.27
C LEU A 125 14.09 7.72 -14.57
N GLU A 126 15.09 7.11 -13.93
CA GLU A 126 15.45 5.71 -14.13
C GLU A 126 14.35 4.77 -13.62
N GLY A 127 13.76 5.09 -12.47
CA GLY A 127 12.60 4.34 -11.94
C GLY A 127 11.39 4.40 -12.87
N ARG A 128 11.09 5.58 -13.44
CA ARG A 128 10.00 5.69 -14.43
C ARG A 128 10.30 4.93 -15.72
N GLU A 129 11.55 4.95 -16.20
CA GLU A 129 11.97 4.14 -17.35
C GLU A 129 11.76 2.65 -17.09
N ALA A 130 12.20 2.16 -15.93
CA ALA A 130 12.01 0.77 -15.53
C ALA A 130 10.53 0.39 -15.42
N LEU A 131 9.69 1.29 -14.90
CA LEU A 131 8.24 1.09 -14.82
C LEU A 131 7.59 1.02 -16.21
N PHE A 132 7.93 1.93 -17.14
CA PHE A 132 7.44 1.83 -18.52
C PHE A 132 7.86 0.50 -19.15
N ARG A 133 9.12 0.10 -19.02
CA ARG A 133 9.62 -1.18 -19.54
C ARG A 133 8.85 -2.36 -18.96
N PHE A 134 8.58 -2.34 -17.65
CA PHE A 134 7.84 -3.38 -16.95
C PHE A 134 6.37 -3.47 -17.41
N TYR A 135 5.66 -2.35 -17.49
CA TYR A 135 4.24 -2.39 -17.87
C TYR A 135 4.05 -2.62 -19.36
N LEU A 136 4.90 -2.06 -20.22
CA LEU A 136 4.87 -2.33 -21.66
C LEU A 136 5.16 -3.79 -21.99
N SER A 137 6.03 -4.47 -21.22
CA SER A 137 6.30 -5.90 -21.45
C SER A 137 5.07 -6.80 -21.28
N LYS A 138 4.00 -6.30 -20.66
CA LYS A 138 2.74 -7.03 -20.47
C LYS A 138 1.75 -6.89 -21.64
N ILE A 139 2.05 -6.04 -22.60
CA ILE A 139 1.18 -5.75 -23.77
C ILE A 139 1.99 -5.83 -25.06
N LYS A 140 1.30 -5.84 -26.20
CA LYS A 140 1.97 -5.74 -27.50
C LYS A 140 2.26 -4.27 -27.81
N TYR A 141 3.52 -3.94 -28.02
CA TYR A 141 3.98 -2.58 -28.31
C TYR A 141 5.03 -2.56 -29.42
N GLU A 142 5.21 -1.40 -30.04
CA GLU A 142 6.24 -1.20 -31.08
C GLU A 142 7.64 -1.35 -30.48
N ALA A 143 8.49 -2.20 -31.08
CA ALA A 143 9.86 -2.45 -30.60
C ALA A 143 10.75 -1.19 -30.59
N ALA A 144 10.40 -0.18 -31.38
CA ALA A 144 11.11 1.11 -31.46
C ALA A 144 10.75 2.09 -30.33
N LEU A 145 9.88 1.72 -29.37
CA LEU A 145 9.51 2.60 -28.26
C LEU A 145 10.68 2.81 -27.29
N ASP A 146 11.11 4.06 -27.17
CA ASP A 146 12.14 4.45 -26.22
C ASP A 146 11.52 4.77 -24.85
N CYS A 147 11.64 3.83 -23.91
CA CYS A 147 11.15 3.98 -22.54
C CYS A 147 11.77 5.18 -21.82
N LYS A 148 13.02 5.55 -22.13
CA LYS A 148 13.67 6.73 -21.55
C LYS A 148 13.02 8.03 -21.99
N ARG A 149 12.63 8.10 -23.27
CA ARG A 149 11.88 9.24 -23.80
C ARG A 149 10.49 9.35 -23.17
N LEU A 150 9.81 8.23 -22.97
CA LEU A 150 8.52 8.18 -22.26
C LEU A 150 8.66 8.65 -20.80
N ALA A 151 9.70 8.19 -20.09
CA ALA A 151 9.98 8.58 -18.72
C ALA A 151 10.26 10.10 -18.56
N ARG A 152 10.85 10.74 -19.59
CA ARG A 152 11.06 12.19 -19.62
C ARG A 152 9.74 12.96 -19.79
N LYS A 153 8.76 12.41 -20.49
CA LYS A 153 7.44 13.04 -20.65
C LYS A 153 6.56 12.85 -19.41
N ALA A 154 6.73 11.76 -18.68
CA ALA A 154 5.94 11.41 -17.50
C ALA A 154 6.57 11.96 -16.19
N ILE A 155 6.91 13.25 -16.16
CA ILE A 155 7.46 13.91 -14.97
C ILE A 155 6.40 13.84 -13.85
N ASP A 156 6.87 13.63 -12.62
CA ASP A 156 6.05 13.57 -11.39
C ASP A 156 4.92 12.55 -11.37
N LYS A 157 4.88 11.63 -12.33
CA LYS A 157 3.91 10.53 -12.34
C LYS A 157 4.31 9.44 -11.33
N SER A 158 3.33 8.94 -10.61
CA SER A 158 3.47 7.80 -9.69
C SER A 158 3.56 6.46 -10.47
N PRO A 159 3.94 5.34 -9.83
CA PRO A 159 3.87 4.03 -10.46
C PRO A 159 2.47 3.68 -10.95
N ALA A 160 1.42 4.05 -10.20
CA ALA A 160 0.03 3.84 -10.59
C ALA A 160 -0.37 4.66 -11.83
N ASP A 161 0.10 5.92 -11.92
CA ASP A 161 -0.14 6.76 -13.09
C ASP A 161 0.50 6.15 -14.33
N ILE A 162 1.75 5.66 -14.22
CA ILE A 162 2.45 5.01 -15.35
C ILE A 162 1.74 3.73 -15.78
N GLU A 163 1.26 2.92 -14.84
CA GLU A 163 0.43 1.76 -15.15
C GLU A 163 -0.83 2.16 -15.91
N ASN A 164 -1.52 3.20 -15.43
CA ASN A 164 -2.74 3.70 -16.05
C ASN A 164 -2.48 4.28 -17.45
N ILE A 165 -1.39 5.02 -17.63
CA ILE A 165 -0.96 5.51 -18.95
C ILE A 165 -0.79 4.35 -19.94
N VAL A 166 -0.13 3.27 -19.53
CA VAL A 166 0.07 2.10 -20.41
C VAL A 166 -1.25 1.39 -20.70
N LYS A 167 -2.14 1.25 -19.73
CA LYS A 167 -3.48 0.68 -19.93
C LYS A 167 -4.33 1.55 -20.88
N GLU A 168 -4.37 2.85 -20.66
CA GLU A 168 -5.12 3.78 -21.54
C GLU A 168 -4.56 3.78 -22.96
N SER A 169 -3.24 3.74 -23.12
CA SER A 169 -2.60 3.67 -24.44
C SER A 169 -3.02 2.41 -25.23
N ALA A 170 -3.20 1.27 -24.53
CA ALA A 170 -3.70 0.04 -25.15
C ALA A 170 -5.16 0.18 -25.60
N LEU A 171 -5.98 0.87 -24.80
CA LEU A 171 -7.38 1.18 -25.17
C LEU A 171 -7.43 2.11 -26.39
N ILE A 172 -6.58 3.13 -26.44
CA ILE A 172 -6.47 4.06 -27.58
C ILE A 172 -6.07 3.29 -28.85
N ALA A 173 -5.03 2.45 -28.77
CA ALA A 173 -4.60 1.63 -29.91
C ALA A 173 -5.73 0.72 -30.41
N THR A 174 -6.47 0.08 -29.49
CA THR A 174 -7.61 -0.79 -29.83
C THR A 174 -8.73 0.00 -30.53
N ARG A 175 -9.08 1.19 -30.04
CA ARG A 175 -10.07 2.09 -30.66
C ARG A 175 -9.66 2.49 -32.07
N ASN A 176 -8.36 2.69 -32.28
CA ASN A 176 -7.76 3.02 -33.57
C ASN A 176 -7.49 1.78 -34.45
N LYS A 177 -8.01 0.61 -34.06
CA LYS A 177 -7.87 -0.67 -34.79
C LYS A 177 -6.40 -1.05 -35.05
N LYS A 178 -5.50 -0.75 -34.11
CA LYS A 178 -4.09 -1.13 -34.13
C LYS A 178 -3.85 -2.38 -33.30
N ASP A 179 -2.95 -3.24 -33.77
CA ASP A 179 -2.55 -4.47 -33.05
C ASP A 179 -1.46 -4.24 -32.00
N VAL A 180 -0.78 -3.10 -32.06
CA VAL A 180 0.35 -2.75 -31.21
C VAL A 180 0.22 -1.29 -30.73
N VAL A 181 0.69 -1.03 -29.51
CA VAL A 181 0.74 0.31 -28.94
C VAL A 181 1.95 1.06 -29.48
N GLY A 182 1.73 2.25 -30.04
CA GLY A 182 2.77 3.12 -30.55
C GLY A 182 3.00 4.38 -29.71
N LEU A 183 4.02 5.14 -30.11
CA LEU A 183 4.39 6.39 -29.41
C LEU A 183 3.24 7.40 -29.34
N ARG A 184 2.42 7.50 -30.40
CA ARG A 184 1.28 8.42 -30.45
C ARG A 184 0.21 8.05 -29.41
N ASP A 185 -0.08 6.76 -29.27
CA ASP A 185 -1.09 6.26 -28.35
C ASP A 185 -0.69 6.54 -26.90
N ILE A 186 0.61 6.38 -26.57
CA ILE A 186 1.14 6.69 -25.23
C ILE A 186 1.15 8.21 -24.98
N SER A 187 1.52 9.02 -25.98
CA SER A 187 1.51 10.48 -25.82
C SER A 187 0.10 11.00 -25.56
N GLU A 188 -0.90 10.51 -26.29
CA GLU A 188 -2.30 10.83 -26.07
C GLU A 188 -2.79 10.36 -24.69
N ALA A 189 -2.36 9.19 -24.23
CA ALA A 189 -2.70 8.70 -22.89
C ALA A 189 -2.09 9.59 -21.78
N ILE A 190 -0.85 10.08 -21.94
CA ILE A 190 -0.23 11.01 -21.01
C ILE A 190 -1.05 12.31 -20.89
N GLU A 191 -1.45 12.90 -22.02
CA GLU A 191 -2.25 14.14 -22.08
C GLU A 191 -3.64 13.98 -21.44
N ARG A 192 -4.23 12.77 -21.48
CA ARG A 192 -5.54 12.51 -20.85
C ARG A 192 -5.48 12.31 -19.34
N ILE A 193 -4.31 11.96 -18.82
CA ILE A 193 -4.10 11.64 -17.39
C ILE A 193 -3.50 12.85 -16.64
N GLU A 194 -3.25 13.95 -17.32
CA GLU A 194 -2.93 15.23 -16.69
C GLU A 194 -4.16 15.82 -15.99
#